data_a4b9eb42c3fde834230ea33d7eb64573
#
_entry.id   a4b9eb42c3fde834230ea33d7eb64573
#
_cell.length_a   1.000
_cell.length_b   1.000
_cell.length_c   1.000
_cell.angle_alpha   90.00
_cell.angle_beta   90.00
_cell.angle_gamma   90.00
#
_symmetry.space_group_name_H-M   'P 1'
#
loop_
_entity.id
_entity.type
_entity.pdbx_description
1 polymer ?
#
loop_
_entity_poly.entity_id
_entity_poly.type
_entity_poly.pdbx_seq_one_letter_code
_entity_poly.pdbx_strand_id
1 'polypeptide(L)'
;VAKRRRRRGRARRRGPLWQVGLQGVGEAFAILVTALVLVTMALGQVSARFAGDRLWSDLLPFAATVLAIGVVVALLLRAWLWARVPLVRRDARLPVAVAGALATVALGGTFHPTYREDVSNLRRAVGGSSEAQRTTLAHQVFAAYRRTDPKALERLVERAHVFEPLVQEASEALGVDGEVLMGVAAAESGFLPRDSADGGHGLFQITAPPADAVALAKRRLGVSELDLENHRHNAYLAAATLRLYFDEMHGDPFLALLAYNIGPRNGGLATIMRQYGATDFVTVQPYLQNLPRDYPVRVLAAALAYRIARVEGKCLRYEDGDNARRIQAIGIPGLSAEETLVGAR
;
A
#
# COMPACT_ATOMS: atom_id res chain seq x y z
N VAL A 1 -78.89 -25.13 28.11
CA VAL A 1 -77.56 -25.84 28.03
C VAL A 1 -76.65 -24.97 27.25
N ALA A 2 -75.80 -24.10 27.89
CA ALA A 2 -74.84 -23.21 27.25
C ALA A 2 -73.42 -23.89 27.21
N LYS A 3 -73.00 -24.26 26.04
CA LYS A 3 -71.65 -24.83 25.78
C LYS A 3 -70.56 -23.70 25.83
N ARG A 4 -69.87 -23.51 26.98
CA ARG A 4 -68.67 -22.68 27.10
C ARG A 4 -67.57 -23.21 26.21
N ARG A 5 -67.26 -22.60 25.06
CA ARG A 5 -66.07 -22.85 24.24
C ARG A 5 -64.83 -22.33 25.00
N ARG A 6 -64.05 -23.23 25.59
CA ARG A 6 -62.71 -22.94 26.12
C ARG A 6 -61.79 -22.58 24.93
N ARG A 7 -61.45 -21.31 24.78
CA ARG A 7 -60.32 -20.90 23.93
C ARG A 7 -59.03 -21.46 24.55
N ARG A 8 -58.52 -22.55 24.02
CA ARG A 8 -57.16 -22.99 24.31
C ARG A 8 -56.17 -21.94 23.82
N GLY A 9 -55.60 -21.16 24.74
CA GLY A 9 -54.42 -20.30 24.46
C GLY A 9 -53.30 -21.19 23.99
N ARG A 10 -52.86 -20.98 22.74
CA ARG A 10 -51.64 -21.60 22.24
C ARG A 10 -50.48 -21.08 23.08
N ALA A 11 -49.98 -21.91 24.02
CA ALA A 11 -48.74 -21.66 24.72
C ALA A 11 -47.61 -21.53 23.65
N ARG A 12 -47.08 -20.30 23.45
CA ARG A 12 -45.92 -20.07 22.63
C ARG A 12 -44.77 -20.92 23.24
N ARG A 13 -44.34 -21.99 22.54
CA ARG A 13 -43.14 -22.74 22.90
C ARG A 13 -41.96 -21.76 22.82
N ARG A 14 -41.42 -21.35 23.96
CA ARG A 14 -40.12 -20.67 24.03
C ARG A 14 -39.10 -21.64 23.52
N GLY A 15 -38.38 -21.28 22.44
CA GLY A 15 -37.27 -22.06 21.96
C GLY A 15 -36.16 -22.23 23.04
N PRO A 16 -35.29 -23.22 22.93
CA PRO A 16 -34.24 -23.45 23.90
C PRO A 16 -33.38 -22.22 24.09
N LEU A 17 -32.95 -21.94 25.32
CA LEU A 17 -32.21 -20.70 25.72
C LEU A 17 -30.94 -20.42 24.86
N TRP A 18 -30.29 -21.47 24.39
CA TRP A 18 -29.12 -21.34 23.50
C TRP A 18 -29.47 -20.70 22.13
N GLN A 19 -30.67 -20.98 21.58
CA GLN A 19 -31.12 -20.34 20.32
C GLN A 19 -31.39 -18.86 20.49
N VAL A 20 -31.91 -18.43 21.63
CA VAL A 20 -32.13 -17.03 21.94
C VAL A 20 -30.81 -16.30 22.10
N GLY A 21 -29.81 -16.94 22.74
CA GLY A 21 -28.46 -16.41 22.87
C GLY A 21 -27.78 -16.25 21.50
N LEU A 22 -27.85 -17.27 20.64
CA LEU A 22 -27.25 -17.26 19.31
C LEU A 22 -27.87 -16.17 18.40
N GLN A 23 -29.20 -15.99 18.48
CA GLN A 23 -29.90 -14.93 17.75
C GLN A 23 -29.46 -13.53 18.23
N GLY A 24 -29.28 -13.34 19.54
CA GLY A 24 -28.78 -12.07 20.10
C GLY A 24 -27.36 -11.73 19.66
N VAL A 25 -26.48 -12.73 19.61
CA VAL A 25 -25.10 -12.57 19.12
C VAL A 25 -25.09 -12.24 17.63
N GLY A 26 -25.90 -12.95 16.81
CA GLY A 26 -26.01 -12.67 15.38
C GLY A 26 -26.58 -11.28 15.08
N GLU A 27 -27.59 -10.83 15.84
CA GLU A 27 -28.16 -9.48 15.77
C GLU A 27 -27.10 -8.41 16.10
N ALA A 28 -26.37 -8.59 17.22
CA ALA A 28 -25.33 -7.64 17.63
C ALA A 28 -24.17 -7.56 16.61
N PHE A 29 -23.76 -8.69 16.07
CA PHE A 29 -22.75 -8.75 15.03
C PHE A 29 -23.19 -8.03 13.75
N ALA A 30 -24.42 -8.26 13.28
CA ALA A 30 -24.96 -7.60 12.09
C ALA A 30 -25.05 -6.07 12.26
N ILE A 31 -25.46 -5.60 13.44
CA ILE A 31 -25.50 -4.17 13.76
C ILE A 31 -24.08 -3.58 13.79
N LEU A 32 -23.13 -4.29 14.39
CA LEU A 32 -21.71 -3.86 14.43
C LEU A 32 -21.14 -3.71 13.01
N VAL A 33 -21.37 -4.69 12.14
CA VAL A 33 -20.93 -4.62 10.74
C VAL A 33 -21.55 -3.43 10.01
N THR A 34 -22.87 -3.23 10.17
CA THR A 34 -23.57 -2.09 9.58
C THR A 34 -22.98 -0.76 10.07
N ALA A 35 -22.82 -0.63 11.39
CA ALA A 35 -22.24 0.59 11.99
C ALA A 35 -20.80 0.84 11.51
N LEU A 36 -19.97 -0.20 11.45
CA LEU A 36 -18.59 -0.09 11.00
C LEU A 36 -18.51 0.45 9.57
N VAL A 37 -19.29 -0.11 8.64
CA VAL A 37 -19.30 0.34 7.24
C VAL A 37 -19.76 1.80 7.13
N LEU A 38 -20.87 2.15 7.79
CA LEU A 38 -21.42 3.52 7.74
C LEU A 38 -20.46 4.55 8.37
N VAL A 39 -19.87 4.23 9.51
CA VAL A 39 -18.90 5.10 10.18
C VAL A 39 -17.65 5.29 9.31
N THR A 40 -17.13 4.22 8.68
CA THR A 40 -15.98 4.31 7.78
C THR A 40 -16.26 5.22 6.60
N MET A 41 -17.43 5.09 5.95
CA MET A 41 -17.85 5.99 4.86
C MET A 41 -17.96 7.44 5.35
N ALA A 42 -18.66 7.68 6.46
CA ALA A 42 -18.83 9.03 7.00
C ALA A 42 -17.51 9.69 7.36
N LEU A 43 -16.59 8.97 8.02
CA LEU A 43 -15.26 9.46 8.35
C LEU A 43 -14.41 9.70 7.10
N GLY A 44 -14.52 8.86 6.08
CA GLY A 44 -13.84 9.05 4.80
C GLY A 44 -14.24 10.34 4.09
N GLN A 45 -15.54 10.62 4.02
CA GLN A 45 -16.07 11.86 3.45
C GLN A 45 -15.67 13.09 4.25
N VAL A 46 -15.71 13.00 5.58
CA VAL A 46 -15.29 14.08 6.48
C VAL A 46 -13.80 14.36 6.32
N SER A 47 -12.98 13.31 6.25
CA SER A 47 -11.54 13.42 6.02
C SER A 47 -11.21 14.13 4.71
N ALA A 48 -11.98 13.86 3.64
CA ALA A 48 -11.78 14.52 2.36
C ALA A 48 -12.09 16.04 2.40
N ARG A 49 -13.01 16.47 3.27
CA ARG A 49 -13.43 17.87 3.39
C ARG A 49 -12.53 18.70 4.30
N PHE A 50 -11.99 18.09 5.35
CA PHE A 50 -11.21 18.76 6.41
C PHE A 50 -9.77 18.26 6.45
N ALA A 51 -9.19 17.92 5.29
CA ALA A 51 -7.79 17.52 5.17
C ALA A 51 -6.88 18.76 5.21
N GLY A 52 -6.51 19.24 6.41
CA GLY A 52 -5.61 20.36 6.59
C GLY A 52 -5.04 20.45 8.00
N ASP A 53 -4.01 21.28 8.17
CA ASP A 53 -3.27 21.43 9.44
C ASP A 53 -3.75 22.62 10.29
N ARG A 54 -4.71 23.42 9.80
CA ARG A 54 -5.18 24.61 10.50
C ARG A 54 -6.17 24.26 11.59
N LEU A 55 -5.88 24.69 12.82
CA LEU A 55 -6.68 24.37 14.00
C LEU A 55 -8.17 24.74 13.85
N TRP A 56 -8.46 25.94 13.36
CA TRP A 56 -9.82 26.50 13.30
C TRP A 56 -10.62 26.06 12.07
N SER A 57 -9.97 25.92 10.91
CA SER A 57 -10.66 25.59 9.65
C SER A 57 -10.76 24.08 9.39
N ASP A 58 -9.85 23.28 9.94
CA ASP A 58 -9.71 21.88 9.59
C ASP A 58 -9.87 20.95 10.81
N LEU A 59 -9.04 21.09 11.85
CA LEU A 59 -9.01 20.16 12.97
C LEU A 59 -10.26 20.27 13.88
N LEU A 60 -10.69 21.48 14.23
CA LEU A 60 -11.89 21.66 15.06
C LEU A 60 -13.19 21.21 14.36
N PRO A 61 -13.45 21.60 13.08
CA PRO A 61 -14.59 21.07 12.33
C PRO A 61 -14.53 19.55 12.17
N PHE A 62 -13.34 18.97 11.93
CA PHE A 62 -13.15 17.53 11.86
C PHE A 62 -13.54 16.86 13.19
N ALA A 63 -13.00 17.32 14.32
CA ALA A 63 -13.30 16.79 15.64
C ALA A 63 -14.80 16.93 16.00
N ALA A 64 -15.42 18.09 15.71
CA ALA A 64 -16.85 18.31 15.90
C ALA A 64 -17.69 17.33 15.08
N THR A 65 -17.27 17.06 13.83
CA THR A 65 -17.99 16.12 12.96
C THR A 65 -17.84 14.67 13.44
N VAL A 66 -16.67 14.27 13.94
CA VAL A 66 -16.45 12.95 14.56
C VAL A 66 -17.36 12.76 15.76
N LEU A 67 -17.49 13.78 16.63
CA LEU A 67 -18.42 13.76 17.76
C LEU A 67 -19.88 13.66 17.29
N ALA A 68 -20.25 14.42 16.25
CA ALA A 68 -21.60 14.36 15.68
C ALA A 68 -21.90 12.96 15.12
N ILE A 69 -20.98 12.30 14.44
CA ILE A 69 -21.12 10.91 13.98
C ILE A 69 -21.35 9.99 15.18
N GLY A 70 -20.58 10.13 16.27
CA GLY A 70 -20.77 9.37 17.50
C GLY A 70 -22.18 9.53 18.08
N VAL A 71 -22.69 10.76 18.13
CA VAL A 71 -24.06 11.06 18.59
C VAL A 71 -25.11 10.41 17.68
N VAL A 72 -24.94 10.50 16.35
CA VAL A 72 -25.85 9.88 15.38
C VAL A 72 -25.87 8.37 15.56
N VAL A 73 -24.70 7.73 15.70
CA VAL A 73 -24.61 6.28 15.96
C VAL A 73 -25.34 5.90 17.25
N ALA A 74 -25.15 6.66 18.33
CA ALA A 74 -25.81 6.41 19.60
C ALA A 74 -27.34 6.55 19.48
N LEU A 75 -27.82 7.55 18.72
CA LEU A 75 -29.26 7.73 18.46
C LEU A 75 -29.81 6.59 17.60
N LEU A 76 -29.11 6.13 16.58
CA LEU A 76 -29.51 4.99 15.75
C LEU A 76 -29.55 3.69 16.55
N LEU A 77 -28.61 3.45 17.44
CA LEU A 77 -28.60 2.30 18.35
C LEU A 77 -29.82 2.37 19.32
N ARG A 78 -30.10 3.55 19.87
CA ARG A 78 -31.28 3.76 20.71
C ARG A 78 -32.58 3.52 19.95
N ALA A 79 -32.67 4.03 18.73
CA ALA A 79 -33.82 3.80 17.85
C ALA A 79 -34.00 2.30 17.53
N TRP A 80 -32.91 1.60 17.28
CA TRP A 80 -32.93 0.15 17.11
C TRP A 80 -33.43 -0.59 18.33
N LEU A 81 -32.98 -0.24 19.54
CA LEU A 81 -33.45 -0.84 20.79
C LEU A 81 -34.97 -0.63 20.97
N TRP A 82 -35.52 0.53 20.59
CA TRP A 82 -36.97 0.76 20.61
C TRP A 82 -37.70 -0.06 19.55
N ALA A 83 -37.20 -0.10 18.32
CA ALA A 83 -37.79 -0.88 17.23
C ALA A 83 -37.72 -2.39 17.48
N ARG A 84 -36.72 -2.86 18.20
CA ARG A 84 -36.53 -4.26 18.58
C ARG A 84 -37.73 -4.79 19.41
N VAL A 85 -38.27 -4.00 20.30
CA VAL A 85 -39.34 -4.43 21.21
C VAL A 85 -40.56 -4.92 20.45
N PRO A 86 -41.20 -4.16 19.54
CA PRO A 86 -42.34 -4.64 18.76
C PRO A 86 -41.97 -5.78 17.80
N LEU A 87 -40.75 -5.82 17.27
CA LEU A 87 -40.30 -6.91 16.40
C LEU A 87 -40.26 -8.24 17.15
N VAL A 88 -39.64 -8.28 18.32
CA VAL A 88 -39.59 -9.48 19.19
C VAL A 88 -41.00 -9.92 19.61
N ARG A 89 -41.93 -8.97 19.84
CA ARG A 89 -43.32 -9.31 20.17
C ARG A 89 -44.06 -10.03 19.04
N ARG A 90 -43.70 -9.74 17.77
CA ARG A 90 -44.27 -10.40 16.59
C ARG A 90 -43.63 -11.76 16.36
N ASP A 91 -42.32 -11.80 16.23
CA ASP A 91 -41.51 -13.02 16.11
C ASP A 91 -40.09 -12.78 16.63
N ALA A 92 -39.54 -13.73 17.41
CA ALA A 92 -38.20 -13.65 17.99
C ALA A 92 -37.08 -13.63 16.93
N ARG A 93 -37.37 -14.04 15.71
CA ARG A 93 -36.40 -14.07 14.60
C ARG A 93 -36.32 -12.76 13.80
N LEU A 94 -37.34 -11.91 13.91
CA LEU A 94 -37.40 -10.67 13.12
C LEU A 94 -36.27 -9.71 13.39
N PRO A 95 -35.80 -9.46 14.62
CA PRO A 95 -34.66 -8.56 14.84
C PRO A 95 -33.39 -9.00 14.13
N VAL A 96 -33.04 -10.26 14.24
CA VAL A 96 -31.83 -10.79 13.59
C VAL A 96 -31.95 -10.80 12.05
N ALA A 97 -33.15 -11.07 11.52
CA ALA A 97 -33.40 -11.02 10.08
C ALA A 97 -33.29 -9.58 9.54
N VAL A 98 -33.86 -8.59 10.21
CA VAL A 98 -33.75 -7.18 9.81
C VAL A 98 -32.34 -6.66 9.96
N ALA A 99 -31.65 -6.96 11.07
CA ALA A 99 -30.25 -6.59 11.26
C ALA A 99 -29.34 -7.24 10.18
N GLY A 100 -29.57 -8.52 9.86
CA GLY A 100 -28.86 -9.23 8.80
C GLY A 100 -29.09 -8.60 7.42
N ALA A 101 -30.33 -8.21 7.09
CA ALA A 101 -30.63 -7.50 5.85
C ALA A 101 -29.90 -6.15 5.76
N LEU A 102 -29.89 -5.38 6.86
CA LEU A 102 -29.14 -4.11 6.91
C LEU A 102 -27.64 -4.32 6.72
N ALA A 103 -27.06 -5.34 7.38
CA ALA A 103 -25.66 -5.69 7.21
C ALA A 103 -25.32 -6.12 5.76
N THR A 104 -26.21 -6.89 5.12
CA THR A 104 -26.04 -7.30 3.72
C THR A 104 -26.06 -6.10 2.77
N VAL A 105 -26.98 -5.15 2.98
CA VAL A 105 -27.03 -3.92 2.18
C VAL A 105 -25.78 -3.07 2.41
N ALA A 106 -25.34 -2.92 3.66
CA ALA A 106 -24.13 -2.17 3.99
C ALA A 106 -22.89 -2.80 3.34
N LEU A 107 -22.73 -4.13 3.46
CA LEU A 107 -21.63 -4.85 2.80
C LEU A 107 -21.72 -4.76 1.26
N GLY A 108 -22.93 -4.81 0.69
CA GLY A 108 -23.11 -4.56 -0.75
C GLY A 108 -22.58 -3.19 -1.17
N GLY A 109 -22.76 -2.17 -0.34
CA GLY A 109 -22.23 -0.83 -0.54
C GLY A 109 -20.69 -0.76 -0.60
N THR A 110 -19.98 -1.69 0.04
CA THR A 110 -18.50 -1.72 0.03
C THR A 110 -17.90 -2.03 -1.35
N PHE A 111 -18.68 -2.62 -2.25
CA PHE A 111 -18.25 -2.85 -3.65
C PHE A 111 -18.38 -1.60 -4.52
N HIS A 112 -19.03 -0.55 -4.04
CA HIS A 112 -19.16 0.69 -4.81
C HIS A 112 -17.82 1.46 -4.84
N PRO A 113 -17.43 2.08 -5.98
CA PRO A 113 -16.17 2.81 -6.11
C PRO A 113 -15.95 3.89 -5.05
N THR A 114 -17.02 4.62 -4.67
CA THR A 114 -16.96 5.68 -3.63
C THR A 114 -16.51 5.15 -2.27
N TYR A 115 -16.85 3.92 -1.91
CA TYR A 115 -16.39 3.34 -0.64
C TYR A 115 -14.87 3.20 -0.59
N ARG A 116 -14.25 2.79 -1.70
CA ARG A 116 -12.78 2.69 -1.82
C ARG A 116 -12.12 4.06 -1.70
N GLU A 117 -12.73 5.08 -2.27
CA GLU A 117 -12.29 6.47 -2.14
C GLU A 117 -12.40 6.95 -0.68
N ASP A 118 -13.53 6.69 -0.01
CA ASP A 118 -13.74 7.04 1.40
C ASP A 118 -12.73 6.33 2.33
N VAL A 119 -12.48 5.04 2.13
CA VAL A 119 -11.46 4.29 2.88
C VAL A 119 -10.06 4.87 2.64
N SER A 120 -9.73 5.23 1.39
CA SER A 120 -8.45 5.86 1.06
C SER A 120 -8.31 7.24 1.73
N ASN A 121 -9.37 8.05 1.75
CA ASN A 121 -9.40 9.35 2.42
C ASN A 121 -9.21 9.21 3.93
N LEU A 122 -9.93 8.27 4.56
CA LEU A 122 -9.80 7.97 5.98
C LEU A 122 -8.38 7.48 6.31
N ARG A 123 -7.83 6.57 5.51
CA ARG A 123 -6.47 6.06 5.69
C ARG A 123 -5.43 7.18 5.63
N ARG A 124 -5.57 8.14 4.68
CA ARG A 124 -4.71 9.33 4.60
C ARG A 124 -4.84 10.22 5.83
N ALA A 125 -6.05 10.41 6.36
CA ALA A 125 -6.27 11.23 7.55
C ALA A 125 -5.75 10.58 8.84
N VAL A 126 -5.90 9.25 8.98
CA VAL A 126 -5.45 8.49 10.15
C VAL A 126 -3.96 8.16 10.05
N GLY A 127 -3.45 7.90 8.83
CA GLY A 127 -2.04 7.61 8.56
C GLY A 127 -1.11 8.81 8.71
N GLY A 128 -1.66 10.02 8.86
CA GLY A 128 -0.90 11.26 9.08
C GLY A 128 0.04 11.60 7.92
N SER A 129 1.16 12.27 8.23
CA SER A 129 2.14 12.74 7.25
C SER A 129 2.73 11.63 6.38
N SER A 130 2.95 10.44 6.93
CA SER A 130 3.56 9.33 6.19
C SER A 130 2.70 8.82 5.02
N GLU A 131 1.38 8.72 5.18
CA GLU A 131 0.50 8.29 4.09
C GLU A 131 0.29 9.40 3.04
N ALA A 132 0.25 10.67 3.47
CA ALA A 132 0.24 11.81 2.56
C ALA A 132 1.53 11.87 1.73
N GLN A 133 2.68 11.61 2.35
CA GLN A 133 3.97 11.53 1.68
C GLN A 133 4.02 10.37 0.67
N ARG A 134 3.58 9.17 1.03
CA ARG A 134 3.48 8.03 0.12
C ARG A 134 2.62 8.34 -1.10
N THR A 135 1.48 9.00 -0.91
CA THR A 135 0.60 9.41 -2.01
C THR A 135 1.31 10.42 -2.93
N THR A 136 2.01 11.40 -2.36
CA THR A 136 2.78 12.40 -3.11
C THR A 136 3.91 11.75 -3.91
N LEU A 137 4.64 10.81 -3.31
CA LEU A 137 5.72 10.08 -3.97
C LEU A 137 5.19 9.14 -5.06
N ALA A 138 4.09 8.43 -4.82
CA ALA A 138 3.43 7.63 -5.84
C ALA A 138 3.03 8.47 -7.06
N HIS A 139 2.51 9.68 -6.85
CA HIS A 139 2.20 10.61 -7.95
C HIS A 139 3.45 11.04 -8.73
N GLN A 140 4.60 11.21 -8.08
CA GLN A 140 5.86 11.50 -8.77
C GLN A 140 6.28 10.34 -9.68
N VAL A 141 6.15 9.09 -9.20
CA VAL A 141 6.47 7.88 -9.97
C VAL A 141 5.53 7.74 -11.18
N PHE A 142 4.22 7.88 -10.99
CA PHE A 142 3.26 7.85 -12.11
C PHE A 142 3.50 8.97 -13.12
N ALA A 143 3.87 10.17 -12.64
CA ALA A 143 4.21 11.29 -13.52
C ALA A 143 5.51 11.03 -14.31
N ALA A 144 6.50 10.39 -13.69
CA ALA A 144 7.73 9.99 -14.37
C ALA A 144 7.46 8.92 -15.45
N TYR A 145 6.69 7.88 -15.12
CA TYR A 145 6.25 6.88 -16.09
C TYR A 145 5.53 7.52 -17.28
N ARG A 146 4.54 8.38 -17.01
CA ARG A 146 3.75 9.07 -18.03
C ARG A 146 4.58 9.93 -19.00
N ARG A 147 5.65 10.56 -18.49
CA ARG A 147 6.54 11.44 -19.31
C ARG A 147 7.53 10.66 -20.18
N THR A 148 7.73 9.39 -19.89
CA THR A 148 8.67 8.57 -20.64
C THR A 148 8.06 8.14 -21.97
N ASP A 149 8.83 8.24 -23.05
CA ASP A 149 8.41 7.80 -24.38
C ASP A 149 8.06 6.30 -24.37
N PRO A 150 6.86 5.91 -24.80
CA PRO A 150 6.42 4.50 -24.81
C PRO A 150 7.37 3.58 -25.58
N LYS A 151 7.90 4.02 -26.71
CA LYS A 151 8.86 3.24 -27.48
C LYS A 151 10.19 3.05 -26.75
N ALA A 152 10.59 4.02 -25.93
CA ALA A 152 11.76 3.89 -25.08
C ALA A 152 11.52 2.87 -23.95
N LEU A 153 10.31 2.86 -23.37
CA LEU A 153 9.91 1.86 -22.38
C LEU A 153 9.85 0.45 -22.99
N GLU A 154 9.28 0.28 -24.16
CA GLU A 154 9.23 -1.00 -24.87
C GLU A 154 10.65 -1.56 -25.11
N ARG A 155 11.57 -0.74 -25.66
CA ARG A 155 12.98 -1.13 -25.83
C ARG A 155 13.69 -1.45 -24.53
N LEU A 156 13.34 -0.74 -23.44
CA LEU A 156 13.89 -1.00 -22.11
C LEU A 156 13.45 -2.37 -21.59
N VAL A 157 12.15 -2.66 -21.68
CA VAL A 157 11.56 -3.94 -21.26
C VAL A 157 12.09 -5.09 -22.10
N GLU A 158 12.21 -4.92 -23.43
CA GLU A 158 12.79 -5.92 -24.33
C GLU A 158 14.19 -6.32 -23.90
N ARG A 159 15.06 -5.35 -23.61
CA ARG A 159 16.42 -5.63 -23.09
C ARG A 159 16.39 -6.28 -21.71
N ALA A 160 15.43 -5.95 -20.87
CA ALA A 160 15.29 -6.48 -19.52
C ALA A 160 15.12 -8.01 -19.48
N HIS A 161 14.43 -8.59 -20.47
CA HIS A 161 14.11 -10.03 -20.51
C HIS A 161 15.36 -10.93 -20.44
N VAL A 162 16.48 -10.48 -21.01
CA VAL A 162 17.74 -11.25 -21.00
C VAL A 162 18.27 -11.40 -19.56
N PHE A 163 18.04 -10.40 -18.71
CA PHE A 163 18.58 -10.33 -17.35
C PHE A 163 17.57 -10.77 -16.28
N GLU A 164 16.32 -10.93 -16.65
CA GLU A 164 15.23 -11.27 -15.72
C GLU A 164 15.54 -12.51 -14.86
N PRO A 165 15.99 -13.67 -15.42
CA PRO A 165 16.22 -14.87 -14.61
C PRO A 165 17.29 -14.67 -13.53
N LEU A 166 18.40 -14.00 -13.87
CA LEU A 166 19.49 -13.78 -12.92
C LEU A 166 19.15 -12.70 -11.86
N VAL A 167 18.35 -11.70 -12.23
CA VAL A 167 17.88 -10.67 -11.29
C VAL A 167 16.85 -11.28 -10.33
N GLN A 168 15.95 -12.12 -10.83
CA GLN A 168 14.99 -12.83 -10.00
C GLN A 168 15.69 -13.78 -9.01
N GLU A 169 16.68 -14.55 -9.47
CA GLU A 169 17.50 -15.40 -8.62
C GLU A 169 18.17 -14.60 -7.48
N ALA A 170 18.81 -13.47 -7.83
CA ALA A 170 19.45 -12.60 -6.85
C ALA A 170 18.45 -12.00 -5.85
N SER A 171 17.28 -11.57 -6.32
CA SER A 171 16.25 -10.97 -5.50
C SER A 171 15.70 -11.96 -4.47
N GLU A 172 15.40 -13.19 -4.87
CA GLU A 172 14.95 -14.27 -4.00
C GLU A 172 16.01 -14.67 -2.96
N ALA A 173 17.27 -14.80 -3.41
CA ALA A 173 18.38 -15.15 -2.52
C ALA A 173 18.65 -14.12 -1.43
N LEU A 174 18.42 -12.84 -1.71
CA LEU A 174 18.72 -11.72 -0.80
C LEU A 174 17.46 -11.14 -0.12
N GLY A 175 16.26 -11.54 -0.54
CA GLY A 175 15.00 -11.06 0.03
C GLY A 175 14.71 -9.59 -0.31
N VAL A 176 14.98 -9.18 -1.55
CA VAL A 176 14.63 -7.87 -2.10
C VAL A 176 13.56 -8.02 -3.18
N ASP A 177 12.81 -6.95 -3.45
CA ASP A 177 11.81 -6.95 -4.52
C ASP A 177 12.51 -7.04 -5.90
N GLY A 178 12.21 -8.09 -6.67
CA GLY A 178 12.84 -8.33 -7.98
C GLY A 178 12.49 -7.25 -9.01
N GLU A 179 11.29 -6.68 -8.98
CA GLU A 179 10.89 -5.62 -9.89
C GLU A 179 11.57 -4.29 -9.54
N VAL A 180 11.78 -4.00 -8.25
CA VAL A 180 12.59 -2.87 -7.81
C VAL A 180 14.04 -3.05 -8.25
N LEU A 181 14.59 -4.26 -8.11
CA LEU A 181 15.96 -4.56 -8.57
C LEU A 181 16.08 -4.41 -10.09
N MET A 182 15.06 -4.84 -10.87
CA MET A 182 14.99 -4.56 -12.31
C MET A 182 14.97 -3.05 -12.60
N GLY A 183 14.24 -2.28 -11.79
CA GLY A 183 14.21 -0.82 -11.88
C GLY A 183 15.57 -0.17 -11.63
N VAL A 184 16.37 -0.70 -10.69
CA VAL A 184 17.75 -0.25 -10.46
C VAL A 184 18.60 -0.51 -11.69
N ALA A 185 18.59 -1.73 -12.25
CA ALA A 185 19.35 -2.05 -13.47
C ALA A 185 18.94 -1.14 -14.66
N ALA A 186 17.65 -0.85 -14.77
CA ALA A 186 17.13 0.09 -15.78
C ALA A 186 17.69 1.51 -15.60
N ALA A 187 17.72 2.00 -14.36
CA ALA A 187 18.18 3.36 -14.05
C ALA A 187 19.71 3.51 -14.19
N GLU A 188 20.46 2.44 -13.89
CA GLU A 188 21.93 2.43 -13.90
C GLU A 188 22.52 2.24 -15.30
N SER A 189 22.08 1.22 -16.03
CA SER A 189 22.66 0.88 -17.34
C SER A 189 21.65 0.88 -18.48
N GLY A 190 20.35 0.95 -18.20
CA GLY A 190 19.31 0.70 -19.19
C GLY A 190 19.40 -0.72 -19.79
N PHE A 191 19.88 -1.68 -19.01
CA PHE A 191 20.18 -3.06 -19.45
C PHE A 191 21.24 -3.14 -20.57
N LEU A 192 22.19 -2.20 -20.58
CA LEU A 192 23.36 -2.19 -21.44
C LEU A 192 24.62 -2.18 -20.55
N PRO A 193 25.01 -3.35 -20.01
CA PRO A 193 26.13 -3.45 -19.07
C PRO A 193 27.41 -2.86 -19.68
N ARG A 194 28.10 -2.03 -18.91
CA ARG A 194 29.35 -1.41 -19.30
C ARG A 194 30.10 -0.93 -18.07
N ASP A 195 31.38 -0.67 -18.21
CA ASP A 195 32.13 0.11 -17.25
C ASP A 195 31.93 1.60 -17.53
N SER A 196 31.72 2.39 -16.49
CA SER A 196 31.59 3.84 -16.61
C SER A 196 32.91 4.55 -16.25
N ALA A 197 33.06 5.78 -16.74
CA ALA A 197 34.20 6.63 -16.40
C ALA A 197 34.31 6.94 -14.90
N ASP A 198 33.17 6.86 -14.18
CA ASP A 198 33.06 7.10 -12.73
C ASP A 198 33.39 5.85 -11.90
N GLY A 199 33.86 4.76 -12.54
CA GLY A 199 34.21 3.51 -11.89
C GLY A 199 33.04 2.59 -11.58
N GLY A 200 31.89 2.80 -12.20
CA GLY A 200 30.73 1.90 -12.10
C GLY A 200 30.90 0.69 -13.02
N HIS A 201 30.66 -0.51 -12.50
CA HIS A 201 30.83 -1.77 -13.21
C HIS A 201 29.51 -2.48 -13.50
N GLY A 202 29.39 -2.95 -14.74
CA GLY A 202 28.38 -3.92 -15.16
C GLY A 202 26.96 -3.39 -15.24
N LEU A 203 25.99 -4.29 -15.02
CA LEU A 203 24.56 -4.05 -15.15
C LEU A 203 24.02 -3.02 -14.13
N PHE A 204 24.55 -3.07 -12.92
CA PHE A 204 24.09 -2.27 -11.76
C PHE A 204 25.05 -1.12 -11.42
N GLN A 205 26.05 -0.84 -12.26
CA GLN A 205 27.01 0.26 -12.12
C GLN A 205 27.60 0.37 -10.69
N ILE A 206 28.08 -0.77 -10.17
CA ILE A 206 28.59 -0.85 -8.81
C ILE A 206 29.96 -0.17 -8.73
N THR A 207 30.10 0.82 -7.84
CA THR A 207 31.37 1.58 -7.65
C THR A 207 32.09 1.20 -6.35
N ALA A 208 31.43 1.40 -5.21
CA ALA A 208 32.01 1.22 -3.87
C ALA A 208 31.04 0.49 -2.94
N PRO A 209 30.81 -0.83 -3.13
CA PRO A 209 29.86 -1.58 -2.35
C PRO A 209 30.34 -1.70 -0.88
N PRO A 210 29.40 -1.70 0.11
CA PRO A 210 29.74 -1.96 1.51
C PRO A 210 30.39 -3.33 1.70
N ALA A 211 31.39 -3.44 2.57
CA ALA A 211 32.06 -4.71 2.85
C ALA A 211 31.10 -5.82 3.29
N ASP A 212 30.06 -5.45 4.06
CA ASP A 212 29.01 -6.40 4.50
C ASP A 212 28.17 -6.90 3.32
N ALA A 213 27.88 -6.05 2.32
CA ALA A 213 27.21 -6.47 1.08
C ALA A 213 28.06 -7.44 0.28
N VAL A 214 29.37 -7.15 0.15
CA VAL A 214 30.31 -8.04 -0.53
C VAL A 214 30.37 -9.40 0.17
N ALA A 215 30.50 -9.41 1.49
CA ALA A 215 30.52 -10.65 2.28
C ALA A 215 29.19 -11.42 2.17
N LEU A 216 28.06 -10.74 2.16
CA LEU A 216 26.73 -11.35 2.00
C LEU A 216 26.57 -11.95 0.60
N ALA A 217 26.93 -11.23 -0.46
CA ALA A 217 26.85 -11.71 -1.83
C ALA A 217 27.74 -12.95 -2.05
N LYS A 218 28.99 -12.91 -1.58
CA LYS A 218 29.92 -14.07 -1.63
C LYS A 218 29.34 -15.31 -0.95
N ARG A 219 28.76 -15.14 0.26
CA ARG A 219 28.12 -16.26 0.99
C ARG A 219 26.93 -16.85 0.22
N ARG A 220 26.10 -15.99 -0.37
CA ARG A 220 24.91 -16.45 -1.11
C ARG A 220 25.24 -17.11 -2.43
N LEU A 221 26.29 -16.65 -3.09
CA LEU A 221 26.81 -17.25 -4.33
C LEU A 221 27.67 -18.50 -4.07
N GLY A 222 28.24 -18.67 -2.88
CA GLY A 222 29.18 -19.74 -2.56
C GLY A 222 30.54 -19.53 -3.21
N VAL A 223 30.98 -18.27 -3.39
CA VAL A 223 32.24 -17.93 -4.04
C VAL A 223 33.21 -17.20 -3.10
N SER A 224 34.53 -17.37 -3.32
CA SER A 224 35.57 -16.66 -2.56
C SER A 224 35.78 -15.23 -3.06
N GLU A 225 35.57 -15.00 -4.35
CA GLU A 225 35.78 -13.69 -5.01
C GLU A 225 34.60 -13.35 -5.91
N LEU A 226 34.29 -12.06 -6.03
CA LEU A 226 33.29 -11.54 -6.96
C LEU A 226 33.98 -11.00 -8.20
N ASP A 227 33.42 -11.38 -9.34
CA ASP A 227 33.75 -10.82 -10.64
C ASP A 227 32.61 -9.87 -11.04
N LEU A 228 32.87 -8.56 -11.12
CA LEU A 228 31.87 -7.55 -11.42
C LEU A 228 31.45 -7.49 -12.89
N GLU A 229 32.27 -8.08 -13.79
CA GLU A 229 31.89 -8.26 -15.19
C GLU A 229 30.88 -9.39 -15.37
N ASN A 230 30.90 -10.36 -14.45
CA ASN A 230 29.89 -11.41 -14.41
C ASN A 230 28.52 -10.86 -13.95
N HIS A 231 27.52 -10.86 -14.83
CA HIS A 231 26.22 -10.29 -14.58
C HIS A 231 25.51 -10.91 -13.38
N ARG A 232 25.69 -12.20 -13.11
CA ARG A 232 25.10 -12.87 -11.94
C ARG A 232 25.76 -12.38 -10.64
N HIS A 233 27.09 -12.28 -10.58
CA HIS A 233 27.80 -11.72 -9.42
C HIS A 233 27.44 -10.25 -9.19
N ASN A 234 27.32 -9.48 -10.27
CA ASN A 234 26.94 -8.08 -10.24
C ASN A 234 25.52 -7.90 -9.69
N ALA A 235 24.54 -8.74 -10.10
CA ALA A 235 23.18 -8.71 -9.59
C ALA A 235 23.10 -9.10 -8.11
N TYR A 236 23.83 -10.14 -7.68
CA TYR A 236 23.87 -10.52 -6.26
C TYR A 236 24.45 -9.43 -5.38
N LEU A 237 25.52 -8.76 -5.84
CA LEU A 237 26.12 -7.67 -5.08
C LEU A 237 25.20 -6.44 -5.02
N ALA A 238 24.52 -6.13 -6.11
CA ALA A 238 23.51 -5.07 -6.14
C ALA A 238 22.35 -5.36 -5.18
N ALA A 239 21.80 -6.58 -5.22
CA ALA A 239 20.74 -7.03 -4.32
C ALA A 239 21.18 -7.01 -2.85
N ALA A 240 22.40 -7.46 -2.54
CA ALA A 240 22.95 -7.41 -1.19
C ALA A 240 23.15 -5.97 -0.69
N THR A 241 23.60 -5.06 -1.56
CA THR A 241 23.77 -3.65 -1.26
C THR A 241 22.40 -3.00 -0.98
N LEU A 242 21.42 -3.24 -1.84
CA LEU A 242 20.07 -2.71 -1.69
C LEU A 242 19.42 -3.23 -0.41
N ARG A 243 19.57 -4.52 -0.08
CA ARG A 243 19.09 -5.12 1.17
C ARG A 243 19.64 -4.41 2.39
N LEU A 244 20.94 -4.19 2.46
CA LEU A 244 21.56 -3.46 3.56
C LEU A 244 21.03 -2.04 3.69
N TYR A 245 20.82 -1.35 2.58
CA TYR A 245 20.30 0.01 2.62
C TYR A 245 18.83 0.07 2.98
N PHE A 246 18.02 -0.92 2.61
CA PHE A 246 16.66 -1.05 3.12
C PHE A 246 16.64 -1.20 4.65
N ASP A 247 17.50 -2.05 5.19
CA ASP A 247 17.59 -2.25 6.65
C ASP A 247 18.10 -0.97 7.35
N GLU A 248 19.09 -0.29 6.78
CA GLU A 248 19.66 0.97 7.33
C GLU A 248 18.68 2.14 7.25
N MET A 249 17.82 2.16 6.24
CA MET A 249 16.78 3.19 6.02
C MET A 249 15.40 2.78 6.56
N HIS A 250 15.35 1.83 7.50
CA HIS A 250 14.14 1.39 8.20
C HIS A 250 13.00 0.96 7.26
N GLY A 251 13.35 0.41 6.10
CA GLY A 251 12.39 -0.07 5.10
C GLY A 251 11.80 1.01 4.19
N ASP A 252 12.30 2.26 4.24
CA ASP A 252 11.88 3.31 3.31
C ASP A 252 12.53 3.08 1.92
N PRO A 253 11.74 2.74 0.88
CA PRO A 253 12.28 2.42 -0.43
C PRO A 253 12.92 3.62 -1.13
N PHE A 254 12.42 4.82 -0.93
CA PHE A 254 13.00 6.01 -1.56
C PHE A 254 14.34 6.38 -0.94
N LEU A 255 14.45 6.30 0.39
CA LEU A 255 15.72 6.53 1.07
C LEU A 255 16.74 5.42 0.78
N ALA A 256 16.32 4.15 0.73
CA ALA A 256 17.20 3.03 0.38
C ALA A 256 17.75 3.16 -1.05
N LEU A 257 16.89 3.49 -2.02
CA LEU A 257 17.30 3.75 -3.40
C LEU A 257 18.19 5.00 -3.50
N LEU A 258 17.90 6.05 -2.75
CA LEU A 258 18.75 7.23 -2.69
C LEU A 258 20.13 6.89 -2.11
N ALA A 259 20.18 6.09 -1.03
CA ALA A 259 21.41 5.60 -0.44
C ALA A 259 22.22 4.74 -1.43
N TYR A 260 21.54 3.98 -2.30
CA TYR A 260 22.21 3.23 -3.37
C TYR A 260 22.94 4.17 -4.34
N ASN A 261 22.33 5.29 -4.69
CA ASN A 261 22.88 6.25 -5.67
C ASN A 261 24.00 7.15 -5.10
N ILE A 262 23.81 7.71 -3.87
CA ILE A 262 24.75 8.71 -3.32
C ILE A 262 25.56 8.18 -2.14
N GLY A 263 25.37 6.92 -1.75
CA GLY A 263 25.92 6.34 -0.54
C GLY A 263 25.19 6.79 0.73
N PRO A 264 25.10 5.94 1.76
CA PRO A 264 24.43 6.26 3.02
C PRO A 264 25.33 7.12 3.94
N ARG A 265 26.64 7.04 3.82
CA ARG A 265 27.66 7.59 4.75
C ARG A 265 28.65 8.50 4.02
N ASN A 266 29.62 9.07 4.77
CA ASN A 266 30.77 9.81 4.24
C ASN A 266 30.42 10.96 3.27
N GLY A 267 29.50 11.85 3.71
CA GLY A 267 29.05 12.95 2.88
C GLY A 267 27.79 12.64 2.05
N GLY A 268 27.35 11.37 2.06
CA GLY A 268 26.10 10.95 1.42
C GLY A 268 24.85 11.26 2.25
N LEU A 269 23.83 10.42 2.07
CA LEU A 269 22.47 10.65 2.58
C LEU A 269 22.39 10.99 4.08
N ALA A 270 23.03 10.22 4.94
CA ALA A 270 22.98 10.44 6.40
C ALA A 270 23.56 11.79 6.81
N THR A 271 24.52 12.34 6.07
CA THR A 271 25.07 13.66 6.32
C THR A 271 24.06 14.76 5.98
N ILE A 272 23.40 14.64 4.82
CA ILE A 272 22.36 15.57 4.38
C ILE A 272 21.18 15.54 5.36
N MET A 273 20.71 14.36 5.74
CA MET A 273 19.61 14.20 6.70
C MET A 273 19.92 14.86 8.04
N ARG A 274 21.12 14.64 8.59
CA ARG A 274 21.54 15.29 9.85
C ARG A 274 21.69 16.80 9.73
N GLN A 275 22.26 17.27 8.62
CA GLN A 275 22.48 18.71 8.40
C GLN A 275 21.18 19.50 8.34
N TYR A 276 20.14 18.93 7.75
CA TYR A 276 18.85 19.58 7.52
C TYR A 276 17.73 19.07 8.44
N GLY A 277 18.02 18.14 9.36
CA GLY A 277 17.03 17.55 10.25
C GLY A 277 15.94 16.76 9.55
N ALA A 278 16.21 16.29 8.33
CA ALA A 278 15.26 15.54 7.51
C ALA A 278 15.29 14.04 7.88
N THR A 279 14.11 13.42 7.96
CA THR A 279 13.96 12.01 8.38
C THR A 279 13.31 11.13 7.31
N ASP A 280 12.83 11.72 6.22
CA ASP A 280 12.15 11.04 5.12
C ASP A 280 12.54 11.66 3.78
N PHE A 281 12.20 10.95 2.69
CA PHE A 281 12.59 11.35 1.34
C PHE A 281 11.98 12.71 0.93
N VAL A 282 10.73 12.99 1.29
CA VAL A 282 10.06 14.26 0.90
C VAL A 282 10.78 15.45 1.51
N THR A 283 11.23 15.34 2.77
CA THR A 283 11.95 16.39 3.46
C THR A 283 13.41 16.53 3.02
N VAL A 284 14.04 15.43 2.57
CA VAL A 284 15.42 15.44 2.02
C VAL A 284 15.46 15.95 0.59
N GLN A 285 14.46 15.61 -0.22
CA GLN A 285 14.44 15.84 -1.67
C GLN A 285 14.79 17.28 -2.09
N PRO A 286 14.29 18.36 -1.43
CA PRO A 286 14.62 19.74 -1.80
C PRO A 286 16.11 20.12 -1.69
N TYR A 287 16.86 19.40 -0.85
CA TYR A 287 18.29 19.66 -0.61
C TYR A 287 19.22 18.86 -1.53
N LEU A 288 18.66 18.00 -2.37
CA LEU A 288 19.41 17.17 -3.31
C LEU A 288 19.60 17.89 -4.65
N GLN A 289 20.73 17.62 -5.31
CA GLN A 289 20.93 17.97 -6.71
C GLN A 289 19.93 17.20 -7.60
N ASN A 290 19.73 17.67 -8.84
CA ASN A 290 18.70 17.13 -9.72
C ASN A 290 18.78 15.62 -9.97
N LEU A 291 19.97 15.08 -10.27
CA LEU A 291 20.14 13.67 -10.59
C LEU A 291 19.85 12.74 -9.40
N PRO A 292 20.46 12.92 -8.20
CA PRO A 292 20.11 12.15 -7.02
C PRO A 292 18.65 12.33 -6.59
N ARG A 293 18.13 13.57 -6.67
CA ARG A 293 16.76 13.89 -6.28
C ARG A 293 15.72 13.04 -7.01
N ASP A 294 15.92 12.82 -8.29
CA ASP A 294 14.97 12.11 -9.13
C ASP A 294 15.29 10.60 -9.25
N TYR A 295 16.42 10.15 -8.72
CA TYR A 295 16.88 8.77 -8.87
C TYR A 295 15.86 7.73 -8.37
N PRO A 296 15.34 7.78 -7.12
CA PRO A 296 14.37 6.80 -6.65
C PRO A 296 13.08 6.78 -7.49
N VAL A 297 12.65 7.96 -7.94
CA VAL A 297 11.45 8.10 -8.78
C VAL A 297 11.67 7.46 -10.16
N ARG A 298 12.88 7.61 -10.75
CA ARG A 298 13.22 6.97 -12.03
C ARG A 298 13.31 5.46 -11.91
N VAL A 299 13.93 4.97 -10.83
CA VAL A 299 14.00 3.52 -10.55
C VAL A 299 12.59 2.92 -10.44
N LEU A 300 11.74 3.51 -9.63
CA LEU A 300 10.39 2.99 -9.41
C LEU A 300 9.48 3.16 -10.64
N ALA A 301 9.70 4.20 -11.45
CA ALA A 301 8.98 4.34 -12.73
C ALA A 301 9.39 3.26 -13.75
N ALA A 302 10.67 2.88 -13.79
CA ALA A 302 11.16 1.79 -14.62
C ALA A 302 10.67 0.42 -14.10
N ALA A 303 10.67 0.20 -12.79
CA ALA A 303 10.10 -0.98 -12.15
C ALA A 303 8.60 -1.13 -12.47
N LEU A 304 7.85 -0.01 -12.41
CA LEU A 304 6.44 0.03 -12.80
C LEU A 304 6.24 -0.32 -14.28
N ALA A 305 7.09 0.19 -15.17
CA ALA A 305 7.02 -0.14 -16.59
C ALA A 305 7.22 -1.63 -16.83
N TYR A 306 8.18 -2.24 -16.15
CA TYR A 306 8.45 -3.67 -16.20
C TYR A 306 7.25 -4.49 -15.67
N ARG A 307 6.69 -4.12 -14.51
CA ARG A 307 5.48 -4.76 -13.92
C ARG A 307 4.29 -4.67 -14.87
N ILE A 308 4.03 -3.51 -15.45
CA ILE A 308 2.95 -3.32 -16.43
C ILE A 308 3.14 -4.23 -17.62
N ALA A 309 4.33 -4.27 -18.22
CA ALA A 309 4.62 -5.11 -19.37
C ALA A 309 4.45 -6.59 -19.05
N ARG A 310 4.83 -7.03 -17.85
CA ARG A 310 4.65 -8.41 -17.38
C ARG A 310 3.17 -8.78 -17.18
N VAL A 311 2.36 -7.87 -16.61
CA VAL A 311 0.93 -8.10 -16.33
C VAL A 311 0.07 -7.98 -17.57
N GLU A 312 0.35 -6.97 -18.43
CA GLU A 312 -0.49 -6.61 -19.59
C GLU A 312 0.07 -7.13 -20.91
N GLY A 313 1.28 -7.73 -20.91
CA GLY A 313 1.98 -8.17 -22.12
C GLY A 313 2.55 -7.03 -22.96
N LYS A 314 2.41 -5.78 -22.54
CA LYS A 314 2.90 -4.56 -23.22
C LYS A 314 2.98 -3.37 -22.27
N CYS A 315 3.74 -2.35 -22.64
CA CYS A 315 3.70 -1.05 -21.98
C CYS A 315 2.40 -0.32 -22.32
N LEU A 316 1.71 0.23 -21.31
CA LEU A 316 0.48 1.00 -21.50
C LEU A 316 0.78 2.49 -21.59
N ARG A 317 0.21 3.19 -22.57
CA ARG A 317 0.22 4.67 -22.57
C ARG A 317 -0.78 5.19 -21.55
N TYR A 318 -0.34 6.10 -20.71
CA TYR A 318 -1.14 6.61 -19.58
C TYR A 318 -2.41 7.34 -20.02
N GLU A 319 -2.37 8.01 -21.19
CA GLU A 319 -3.44 8.84 -21.74
C GLU A 319 -4.52 8.05 -22.49
N ASP A 320 -4.29 6.78 -22.81
CA ASP A 320 -5.20 6.03 -23.68
C ASP A 320 -6.33 5.37 -22.87
N GLY A 321 -7.56 5.76 -23.12
CA GLY A 321 -8.76 5.15 -22.54
C GLY A 321 -8.77 5.15 -21.01
N ASP A 322 -8.91 3.98 -20.40
CA ASP A 322 -8.90 3.78 -18.95
C ASP A 322 -7.53 3.34 -18.38
N ASN A 323 -6.47 3.42 -19.20
CA ASN A 323 -5.14 2.96 -18.82
C ASN A 323 -4.62 3.60 -17.54
N ALA A 324 -4.91 4.87 -17.28
CA ALA A 324 -4.50 5.53 -16.05
C ALA A 324 -5.00 4.78 -14.80
N ARG A 325 -6.25 4.31 -14.80
CA ARG A 325 -6.83 3.53 -13.71
C ARG A 325 -6.19 2.14 -13.61
N ARG A 326 -5.94 1.50 -14.75
CA ARG A 326 -5.30 0.17 -14.82
C ARG A 326 -3.89 0.22 -14.28
N ILE A 327 -3.08 1.20 -14.70
CA ILE A 327 -1.72 1.42 -14.22
C ILE A 327 -1.69 1.67 -12.70
N GLN A 328 -2.61 2.51 -12.21
CA GLN A 328 -2.71 2.77 -10.76
C GLN A 328 -3.15 1.53 -9.97
N ALA A 329 -4.03 0.70 -10.56
CA ALA A 329 -4.48 -0.55 -9.93
C ALA A 329 -3.38 -1.63 -9.88
N ILE A 330 -2.50 -1.68 -10.87
CA ILE A 330 -1.33 -2.57 -10.90
C ILE A 330 -0.37 -2.21 -9.74
N GLY A 331 -0.27 -0.93 -9.39
CA GLY A 331 0.54 -0.46 -8.27
C GLY A 331 2.03 -0.37 -8.57
N ILE A 332 2.73 0.42 -7.76
CA ILE A 332 4.17 0.65 -7.89
C ILE A 332 4.92 -0.41 -7.08
N PRO A 333 5.91 -1.13 -7.67
CA PRO A 333 6.75 -2.08 -6.93
C PRO A 333 7.37 -1.45 -5.68
N GLY A 334 7.40 -2.20 -4.58
CA GLY A 334 7.97 -1.73 -3.31
C GLY A 334 7.15 -0.68 -2.55
N LEU A 335 5.98 -0.24 -3.07
CA LEU A 335 5.12 0.75 -2.38
C LEU A 335 3.76 0.19 -1.93
N SER A 336 3.37 -1.01 -2.33
CA SER A 336 2.12 -1.62 -1.88
C SER A 336 2.22 -2.07 -0.43
N ALA A 337 1.15 -1.82 0.35
CA ALA A 337 1.09 -2.19 1.78
C ALA A 337 1.23 -3.70 2.03
N GLU A 338 0.95 -4.55 1.04
CA GLU A 338 1.08 -6.01 1.12
C GLU A 338 2.53 -6.48 0.91
N GLU A 339 3.32 -5.79 0.10
CA GLU A 339 4.71 -6.14 -0.20
C GLU A 339 5.66 -5.82 0.97
N THR A 340 5.33 -4.82 1.80
CA THR A 340 6.10 -4.48 3.01
C THR A 340 6.01 -5.57 4.09
N LEU A 341 4.98 -6.43 4.06
CA LEU A 341 4.78 -7.51 5.04
C LEU A 341 5.46 -8.82 4.62
N VAL A 342 5.81 -9.01 3.37
CA VAL A 342 6.46 -10.24 2.88
C VAL A 342 7.99 -10.18 3.08
N GLY A 343 8.58 -9.00 3.08
CA GLY A 343 10.03 -8.81 3.37
C GLY A 343 10.40 -8.86 4.86
N ALA A 344 9.44 -9.00 5.77
CA ALA A 344 9.63 -9.02 7.22
C ALA A 344 9.52 -10.42 7.86
N ARG A 345 9.62 -11.50 7.06
CA ARG A 345 9.68 -12.88 7.56
C ARG A 345 11.02 -13.54 7.29
#